data_55ac55aeb863a052f5a1c07f16f1ae26
#
_entry.id   55ac55aeb863a052f5a1c07f16f1ae26
#
_cell.length_a   1.000
_cell.length_b   1.000
_cell.length_c   1.000
_cell.angle_alpha   90.00
_cell.angle_beta   90.00
_cell.angle_gamma   90.00
#
_symmetry.space_group_name_H-M   'P 1'
#
loop_
_entity.id
_entity.type
_entity.pdbx_description
1 polymer ?
#
loop_
_entity_poly.entity_id
_entity_poly.type
_entity_poly.pdbx_seq_one_letter_code
_entity_poly.pdbx_strand_id
1 'polypeptide(L)'
;KALADYGTDRYGMRYPVHFTAWVSSQMSVLLSYCMIPFIKLLGFSTVSTRLPMLVISCLGLLALYLFGRQLAGKWTGMIVLILGTISPWHYMQSRWSFDCNLFPHVFLIAVVLLIAGLKKKPLLYLSMMMFGLCSYAYGIADYSVPLFLLVVAIYLLRQQAVNWKELAACFVLYLVIVLPEFLSMLLTLLGKPGIETPLF
;
A
#
# COMPACT_ATOMS: atom_id res chain seq x y z
N LYS A 1 -20.14 -1.79 -1.75
CA LYS A 1 -21.39 -1.17 -1.31
C LYS A 1 -21.66 -1.51 0.15
N ALA A 2 -21.74 -2.80 0.54
CA ALA A 2 -21.98 -3.20 1.94
C ALA A 2 -20.97 -2.54 2.91
N LEU A 3 -19.68 -2.51 2.58
CA LEU A 3 -18.67 -1.86 3.39
C LEU A 3 -18.88 -0.33 3.51
N ALA A 4 -19.39 0.33 2.47
CA ALA A 4 -19.65 1.78 2.47
C ALA A 4 -20.93 2.14 3.24
N ASP A 5 -21.96 1.31 3.14
CA ASP A 5 -23.30 1.57 3.72
C ASP A 5 -23.40 1.07 5.17
N TYR A 6 -22.83 -0.09 5.47
CA TYR A 6 -22.99 -0.77 6.75
C TYR A 6 -21.68 -1.05 7.49
N GLY A 7 -20.52 -0.77 6.88
CA GLY A 7 -19.22 -1.10 7.43
C GLY A 7 -18.93 -2.61 7.49
N THR A 8 -19.68 -3.44 6.75
CA THR A 8 -19.58 -4.90 6.79
C THR A 8 -19.12 -5.47 5.45
N ASP A 9 -18.48 -6.63 5.50
CA ASP A 9 -18.23 -7.44 4.32
C ASP A 9 -19.48 -8.24 3.89
N ARG A 10 -19.30 -9.15 2.91
CA ARG A 10 -20.37 -10.03 2.41
C ARG A 10 -20.87 -11.02 3.48
N TYR A 11 -20.06 -11.36 4.46
CA TYR A 11 -20.36 -12.35 5.51
C TYR A 11 -20.80 -11.70 6.82
N GLY A 12 -20.92 -10.35 6.86
CA GLY A 12 -21.35 -9.60 8.03
C GLY A 12 -20.23 -9.20 8.98
N MET A 13 -18.97 -9.50 8.65
CA MET A 13 -17.82 -9.05 9.45
C MET A 13 -17.68 -7.52 9.36
N ARG A 14 -17.57 -6.87 10.51
CA ARG A 14 -17.44 -5.41 10.60
C ARG A 14 -16.00 -4.97 10.36
N TYR A 15 -15.80 -4.06 9.41
CA TYR A 15 -14.51 -3.47 9.04
C TYR A 15 -13.36 -4.50 8.98
N PRO A 16 -13.50 -5.55 8.17
CA PRO A 16 -12.56 -6.67 8.14
C PRO A 16 -11.17 -6.21 7.72
N VAL A 17 -10.16 -6.80 8.30
CA VAL A 17 -8.75 -6.61 7.94
C VAL A 17 -8.43 -7.31 6.61
N HIS A 18 -9.15 -8.40 6.33
CA HIS A 18 -9.13 -9.15 5.07
C HIS A 18 -10.52 -9.51 4.63
N PHE A 19 -10.74 -9.59 3.31
CA PHE A 19 -11.94 -10.22 2.79
C PHE A 19 -11.70 -11.73 2.62
N THR A 20 -12.73 -12.51 2.92
CA THR A 20 -12.75 -13.94 2.60
C THR A 20 -13.02 -14.11 1.12
N ALA A 21 -12.05 -14.65 0.39
CA ALA A 21 -12.20 -15.02 -1.01
C ALA A 21 -12.75 -16.46 -1.14
N TRP A 22 -12.97 -16.90 -2.36
CA TRP A 22 -13.37 -18.28 -2.64
C TRP A 22 -12.36 -19.28 -2.06
N VAL A 23 -12.86 -20.30 -1.41
CA VAL A 23 -12.07 -21.41 -0.87
C VAL A 23 -10.96 -20.96 0.08
N SER A 24 -11.31 -20.28 1.17
CA SER A 24 -10.40 -19.90 2.27
C SER A 24 -9.17 -19.06 1.88
N SER A 25 -9.11 -18.49 0.67
CA SER A 25 -8.08 -17.52 0.34
C SER A 25 -8.44 -16.11 0.86
N GLN A 26 -7.43 -15.33 1.19
CA GLN A 26 -7.60 -13.96 1.66
C GLN A 26 -7.50 -12.98 0.49
N MET A 27 -8.31 -11.92 0.52
CA MET A 27 -8.26 -10.81 -0.42
C MET A 27 -7.92 -9.52 0.30
N SER A 28 -7.11 -8.70 -0.35
CA SER A 28 -6.73 -7.38 0.14
C SER A 28 -7.94 -6.45 0.28
N VAL A 29 -7.87 -5.54 1.24
CA VAL A 29 -8.98 -4.65 1.60
C VAL A 29 -8.71 -3.18 1.24
N LEU A 30 -7.44 -2.78 1.07
CA LEU A 30 -7.05 -1.37 0.97
C LEU A 30 -7.80 -0.64 -0.15
N LEU A 31 -7.89 -1.24 -1.34
CA LEU A 31 -8.60 -0.63 -2.46
C LEU A 31 -10.08 -0.40 -2.15
N SER A 32 -10.74 -1.38 -1.50
CA SER A 32 -12.14 -1.28 -1.12
C SER A 32 -12.37 -0.18 -0.07
N TYR A 33 -11.47 0.00 0.87
CA TYR A 33 -11.51 1.13 1.81
C TYR A 33 -11.31 2.47 1.10
N CYS A 34 -10.39 2.55 0.13
CA CYS A 34 -10.22 3.74 -0.69
C CYS A 34 -11.46 4.10 -1.52
N MET A 35 -12.34 3.13 -1.84
CA MET A 35 -13.59 3.38 -2.56
C MET A 35 -14.68 4.00 -1.69
N ILE A 36 -14.66 3.82 -0.37
CA ILE A 36 -15.72 4.26 0.54
C ILE A 36 -16.04 5.75 0.39
N PRO A 37 -15.09 6.69 0.47
CA PRO A 37 -15.38 8.12 0.36
C PRO A 37 -16.00 8.48 -1.00
N PHE A 38 -15.53 7.86 -2.08
CA PHE A 38 -16.08 8.13 -3.41
C PHE A 38 -17.50 7.59 -3.57
N ILE A 39 -17.78 6.41 -3.02
CA ILE A 39 -19.14 5.83 -3.04
C ILE A 39 -20.11 6.67 -2.19
N LYS A 40 -19.66 7.16 -1.03
CA LYS A 40 -20.50 8.03 -0.18
C LYS A 40 -20.81 9.38 -0.82
N LEU A 41 -19.87 9.94 -1.59
CA LEU A 41 -20.03 11.24 -2.23
C LEU A 41 -20.79 11.17 -3.57
N LEU A 42 -20.50 10.16 -4.39
CA LEU A 42 -20.98 10.07 -5.78
C LEU A 42 -22.05 8.99 -6.00
N GLY A 43 -22.41 8.27 -4.93
CA GLY A 43 -23.24 7.07 -5.04
C GLY A 43 -22.46 5.87 -5.60
N PHE A 44 -23.11 4.71 -5.59
CA PHE A 44 -22.52 3.48 -6.11
C PHE A 44 -22.63 3.42 -7.64
N SER A 45 -21.52 3.59 -8.33
CA SER A 45 -21.43 3.57 -9.80
C SER A 45 -20.07 3.02 -10.25
N THR A 46 -19.93 2.71 -11.54
CA THR A 46 -18.66 2.32 -12.15
C THR A 46 -17.61 3.44 -12.00
N VAL A 47 -18.03 4.68 -12.02
CA VAL A 47 -17.11 5.83 -11.85
C VAL A 47 -16.60 5.88 -10.44
N SER A 48 -17.47 5.85 -9.42
CA SER A 48 -17.07 5.93 -8.01
C SER A 48 -16.16 4.77 -7.56
N THR A 49 -16.29 3.60 -8.19
CA THR A 49 -15.42 2.44 -7.90
C THR A 49 -14.07 2.51 -8.61
N ARG A 50 -13.94 3.24 -9.73
CA ARG A 50 -12.69 3.38 -10.48
C ARG A 50 -11.87 4.62 -10.14
N LEU A 51 -12.52 5.68 -9.67
CA LEU A 51 -11.85 6.93 -9.30
C LEU A 51 -10.70 6.76 -8.30
N PRO A 52 -10.80 5.96 -7.23
CA PRO A 52 -9.69 5.77 -6.29
C PRO A 52 -8.43 5.27 -6.98
N MET A 53 -8.57 4.28 -7.87
CA MET A 53 -7.45 3.73 -8.62
C MET A 53 -6.82 4.77 -9.55
N LEU A 54 -7.65 5.58 -10.22
CA LEU A 54 -7.17 6.69 -11.06
C LEU A 54 -6.36 7.71 -10.24
N VAL A 55 -6.88 8.14 -9.09
CA VAL A 55 -6.18 9.07 -8.20
C VAL A 55 -4.83 8.52 -7.75
N ILE A 56 -4.82 7.26 -7.29
CA ILE A 56 -3.59 6.60 -6.83
C ILE A 56 -2.59 6.42 -7.98
N SER A 57 -3.05 6.14 -9.18
CA SER A 57 -2.19 6.05 -10.37
C SER A 57 -1.56 7.39 -10.73
N CYS A 58 -2.30 8.49 -10.61
CA CYS A 58 -1.75 9.85 -10.79
C CYS A 58 -0.68 10.16 -9.73
N LEU A 59 -0.92 9.79 -8.47
CA LEU A 59 0.08 9.89 -7.40
C LEU A 59 1.29 8.99 -7.69
N GLY A 60 1.08 7.81 -8.26
CA GLY A 60 2.12 6.91 -8.73
C GLY A 60 3.00 7.53 -9.82
N LEU A 61 2.42 8.25 -10.79
CA LEU A 61 3.19 9.01 -11.79
C LEU A 61 4.01 10.13 -11.16
N LEU A 62 3.44 10.85 -10.19
CA LEU A 62 4.20 11.85 -9.44
C LEU A 62 5.35 11.20 -8.65
N ALA A 63 5.09 10.07 -8.02
CA ALA A 63 6.13 9.31 -7.33
C ALA A 63 7.22 8.81 -8.30
N LEU A 64 6.85 8.39 -9.50
CA LEU A 64 7.77 7.98 -10.56
C LEU A 64 8.70 9.13 -10.99
N TYR A 65 8.13 10.35 -11.15
CA TYR A 65 8.91 11.56 -11.37
C TYR A 65 9.88 11.85 -10.23
N LEU A 66 9.38 11.83 -8.98
CA LEU A 66 10.19 12.11 -7.80
C LEU A 66 11.30 11.07 -7.62
N PHE A 67 11.02 9.81 -7.88
CA PHE A 67 12.01 8.73 -7.85
C PHE A 67 13.14 8.98 -8.86
N GLY A 68 12.81 9.21 -10.12
CA GLY A 68 13.81 9.52 -11.15
C GLY A 68 14.62 10.79 -10.83
N ARG A 69 13.94 11.82 -10.28
CA ARG A 69 14.59 13.04 -9.85
C ARG A 69 15.56 12.84 -8.68
N GLN A 70 15.21 11.98 -7.73
CA GLN A 70 16.07 11.67 -6.57
C GLN A 70 17.31 10.87 -6.97
N LEU A 71 17.21 10.02 -7.99
CA LEU A 71 18.32 9.18 -8.47
C LEU A 71 19.31 9.97 -9.34
N ALA A 72 18.85 10.70 -10.35
CA ALA A 72 19.71 11.27 -11.36
C ALA A 72 19.29 12.69 -11.83
N GLY A 73 18.50 13.40 -11.01
CA GLY A 73 18.16 14.80 -11.23
C GLY A 73 16.88 15.03 -12.04
N LYS A 74 16.56 16.33 -12.25
CA LYS A 74 15.27 16.78 -12.80
C LYS A 74 14.95 16.19 -14.18
N TRP A 75 15.93 16.13 -15.06
CA TRP A 75 15.73 15.63 -16.44
C TRP A 75 15.37 14.15 -16.46
N THR A 76 16.06 13.35 -15.65
CA THR A 76 15.73 11.91 -15.49
C THR A 76 14.31 11.75 -14.97
N GLY A 77 13.90 12.53 -13.97
CA GLY A 77 12.53 12.53 -13.48
C GLY A 77 11.50 12.83 -14.57
N MET A 78 11.77 13.81 -15.43
CA MET A 78 10.87 14.15 -16.55
C MET A 78 10.79 13.04 -17.58
N ILE A 79 11.92 12.44 -17.95
CA ILE A 79 11.95 11.32 -18.91
C ILE A 79 11.15 10.14 -18.37
N VAL A 80 11.39 9.77 -17.11
CA VAL A 80 10.69 8.65 -16.47
C VAL A 80 9.18 8.92 -16.35
N LEU A 81 8.78 10.17 -16.05
CA LEU A 81 7.38 10.58 -16.04
C LEU A 81 6.73 10.43 -17.41
N ILE A 82 7.39 10.92 -18.48
CA ILE A 82 6.88 10.82 -19.86
C ILE A 82 6.72 9.34 -20.25
N LEU A 83 7.75 8.53 -20.02
CA LEU A 83 7.70 7.09 -20.31
C LEU A 83 6.58 6.37 -19.52
N GLY A 84 6.40 6.71 -18.25
CA GLY A 84 5.31 6.19 -17.44
C GLY A 84 3.94 6.60 -17.98
N THR A 85 3.78 7.85 -18.40
CA THR A 85 2.50 8.39 -18.91
C THR A 85 2.10 7.76 -20.24
N ILE A 86 3.05 7.52 -21.16
CA ILE A 86 2.77 6.90 -22.46
C ILE A 86 2.74 5.37 -22.39
N SER A 87 3.10 4.77 -21.26
CA SER A 87 3.13 3.32 -21.08
C SER A 87 1.72 2.71 -21.19
N PRO A 88 1.47 1.80 -22.12
CA PRO A 88 0.18 1.11 -22.24
C PRO A 88 -0.17 0.34 -20.95
N TRP A 89 0.84 -0.22 -20.29
CA TRP A 89 0.69 -0.95 -19.04
C TRP A 89 0.13 -0.05 -17.92
N HIS A 90 0.72 1.13 -17.71
CA HIS A 90 0.24 2.10 -16.71
C HIS A 90 -1.18 2.58 -17.03
N TYR A 91 -1.46 2.86 -18.32
CA TYR A 91 -2.79 3.28 -18.77
C TYR A 91 -3.84 2.21 -18.50
N MET A 92 -3.57 0.94 -18.78
CA MET A 92 -4.49 -0.16 -18.50
C MET A 92 -4.70 -0.35 -16.99
N GLN A 93 -3.63 -0.35 -16.21
CA GLN A 93 -3.73 -0.54 -14.75
C GLN A 93 -4.49 0.59 -14.05
N SER A 94 -4.31 1.84 -14.47
CA SER A 94 -5.01 2.99 -13.89
C SER A 94 -6.53 2.94 -14.05
N ARG A 95 -7.04 2.17 -15.02
CA ARG A 95 -8.49 2.02 -15.30
C ARG A 95 -9.12 0.80 -14.64
N TRP A 96 -8.34 -0.15 -14.22
CA TRP A 96 -8.82 -1.38 -13.60
C TRP A 96 -8.58 -1.36 -12.10
N SER A 97 -9.69 -1.34 -11.35
CA SER A 97 -9.67 -1.33 -9.88
C SER A 97 -9.42 -2.75 -9.35
N PHE A 98 -8.20 -3.24 -9.55
CA PHE A 98 -7.70 -4.49 -8.99
C PHE A 98 -6.64 -4.24 -7.92
N ASP A 99 -6.61 -5.10 -6.91
CA ASP A 99 -5.68 -5.02 -5.79
C ASP A 99 -4.22 -5.06 -6.25
N CYS A 100 -3.91 -5.94 -7.21
CA CYS A 100 -2.56 -6.06 -7.77
C CYS A 100 -2.08 -4.77 -8.48
N ASN A 101 -3.01 -3.95 -9.00
CA ASN A 101 -2.67 -2.68 -9.64
C ASN A 101 -2.37 -1.58 -8.62
N LEU A 102 -2.94 -1.68 -7.42
CA LEU A 102 -2.72 -0.71 -6.34
C LEU A 102 -1.31 -0.82 -5.76
N PHE A 103 -0.84 -2.04 -5.54
CA PHE A 103 0.42 -2.34 -4.86
C PHE A 103 1.64 -1.61 -5.47
N PRO A 104 1.91 -1.62 -6.79
CA PRO A 104 3.08 -0.97 -7.36
C PRO A 104 3.14 0.54 -7.09
N HIS A 105 1.99 1.21 -7.07
CA HIS A 105 1.91 2.64 -6.80
C HIS A 105 2.19 2.96 -5.33
N VAL A 106 1.58 2.22 -4.41
CA VAL A 106 1.80 2.38 -2.97
C VAL A 106 3.25 2.08 -2.61
N PHE A 107 3.81 1.00 -3.16
CA PHE A 107 5.20 0.61 -2.96
C PHE A 107 6.18 1.68 -3.49
N LEU A 108 5.94 2.22 -4.69
CA LEU A 108 6.77 3.27 -5.26
C LEU A 108 6.74 4.55 -4.41
N ILE A 109 5.56 4.94 -3.93
CA ILE A 109 5.41 6.08 -3.00
C ILE A 109 6.23 5.82 -1.72
N ALA A 110 6.16 4.62 -1.16
CA ALA A 110 6.93 4.23 0.02
C ALA A 110 8.44 4.34 -0.23
N VAL A 111 8.94 3.89 -1.39
CA VAL A 111 10.36 4.00 -1.79
C VAL A 111 10.81 5.46 -1.94
N VAL A 112 10.01 6.31 -2.57
CA VAL A 112 10.30 7.74 -2.71
C VAL A 112 10.40 8.42 -1.34
N LEU A 113 9.48 8.10 -0.44
CA LEU A 113 9.48 8.59 0.93
C LEU A 113 10.69 8.07 1.72
N LEU A 114 11.10 6.82 1.51
CA LEU A 114 12.29 6.24 2.13
C LEU A 114 13.54 7.04 1.74
N ILE A 115 13.75 7.28 0.45
CA ILE A 115 14.92 8.02 -0.03
C ILE A 115 14.90 9.47 0.51
N ALA A 116 13.74 10.12 0.48
CA ALA A 116 13.59 11.46 1.05
C ALA A 116 13.77 11.46 2.58
N GLY A 117 13.37 10.39 3.23
CA GLY A 117 13.47 10.16 4.67
C GLY A 117 14.90 10.07 5.20
N LEU A 118 15.86 9.66 4.35
CA LEU A 118 17.27 9.71 4.71
C LEU A 118 17.76 11.12 5.03
N LYS A 119 17.13 12.15 4.45
CA LYS A 119 17.40 13.56 4.72
C LYS A 119 16.46 14.17 5.76
N LYS A 120 15.21 13.69 5.85
CA LYS A 120 14.16 14.21 6.72
C LYS A 120 13.48 13.06 7.47
N LYS A 121 13.84 12.83 8.73
CA LYS A 121 13.38 11.71 9.56
C LYS A 121 11.86 11.48 9.58
N PRO A 122 10.96 12.48 9.62
CA PRO A 122 9.52 12.23 9.56
C PRO A 122 9.08 11.47 8.30
N LEU A 123 9.74 11.72 7.16
CA LEU A 123 9.44 11.00 5.92
C LEU A 123 9.89 9.54 5.95
N LEU A 124 10.92 9.22 6.74
CA LEU A 124 11.36 7.85 6.96
C LEU A 124 10.28 7.04 7.70
N TYR A 125 9.70 7.61 8.75
CA TYR A 125 8.59 6.95 9.46
C TYR A 125 7.33 6.84 8.59
N LEU A 126 7.02 7.88 7.82
CA LEU A 126 5.90 7.83 6.88
C LEU A 126 6.11 6.76 5.80
N SER A 127 7.35 6.55 5.34
CA SER A 127 7.65 5.46 4.39
C SER A 127 7.38 4.09 4.98
N MET A 128 7.70 3.87 6.27
CA MET A 128 7.39 2.60 6.95
C MET A 128 5.89 2.36 7.07
N MET A 129 5.11 3.41 7.33
CA MET A 129 3.65 3.31 7.29
C MET A 129 3.15 2.91 5.89
N MET A 130 3.69 3.51 4.84
CA MET A 130 3.32 3.16 3.47
C MET A 130 3.75 1.73 3.09
N PHE A 131 4.92 1.27 3.55
CA PHE A 131 5.32 -0.13 3.38
C PHE A 131 4.39 -1.10 4.11
N GLY A 132 3.96 -0.76 5.33
CA GLY A 132 2.95 -1.55 6.05
C GLY A 132 1.60 -1.60 5.32
N LEU A 133 1.17 -0.49 4.69
CA LEU A 133 -0.06 -0.46 3.88
C LEU A 133 0.04 -1.32 2.61
N CYS A 134 1.24 -1.63 2.13
CA CYS A 134 1.41 -2.52 0.97
C CYS A 134 0.84 -3.92 1.22
N SER A 135 0.91 -4.44 2.46
CA SER A 135 0.32 -5.73 2.82
C SER A 135 -1.19 -5.74 2.62
N TYR A 136 -1.86 -4.64 2.99
CA TYR A 136 -3.31 -4.48 2.76
C TYR A 136 -3.67 -4.20 1.30
N ALA A 137 -2.68 -3.88 0.45
CA ALA A 137 -2.89 -3.63 -0.97
C ALA A 137 -2.87 -4.90 -1.81
N TYR A 138 -1.97 -5.84 -1.51
CA TYR A 138 -1.85 -7.10 -2.27
C TYR A 138 -1.02 -8.14 -1.50
N GLY A 139 -1.50 -9.37 -1.39
CA GLY A 139 -0.90 -10.42 -0.58
C GLY A 139 0.57 -10.79 -0.92
N ILE A 140 1.06 -10.50 -2.13
CA ILE A 140 2.48 -10.71 -2.46
C ILE A 140 3.40 -9.76 -1.67
N ALA A 141 2.86 -8.65 -1.15
CA ALA A 141 3.60 -7.71 -0.34
C ALA A 141 4.10 -8.32 0.98
N ASP A 142 3.38 -9.31 1.52
CA ASP A 142 3.71 -9.97 2.79
C ASP A 142 5.07 -10.66 2.75
N TYR A 143 5.52 -11.06 1.58
CA TYR A 143 6.82 -11.67 1.35
C TYR A 143 7.82 -10.68 0.76
N SER A 144 7.40 -9.90 -0.23
CA SER A 144 8.31 -9.03 -0.99
C SER A 144 8.76 -7.80 -0.19
N VAL A 145 7.87 -7.18 0.59
CA VAL A 145 8.20 -5.98 1.37
C VAL A 145 9.17 -6.27 2.51
N PRO A 146 8.97 -7.29 3.37
CA PRO A 146 9.94 -7.61 4.40
C PRO A 146 11.32 -7.94 3.85
N LEU A 147 11.37 -8.71 2.75
CA LEU A 147 12.65 -9.04 2.09
C LEU A 147 13.34 -7.79 1.56
N PHE A 148 12.60 -6.90 0.89
CA PHE A 148 13.12 -5.62 0.42
C PHE A 148 13.64 -4.75 1.58
N LEU A 149 12.85 -4.60 2.66
CA LEU A 149 13.24 -3.82 3.83
C LEU A 149 14.47 -4.40 4.54
N LEU A 150 14.60 -5.72 4.60
CA LEU A 150 15.79 -6.39 5.15
C LEU A 150 17.05 -6.01 4.36
N VAL A 151 16.99 -6.11 3.04
CA VAL A 151 18.12 -5.75 2.16
C VAL A 151 18.49 -4.27 2.32
N VAL A 152 17.47 -3.40 2.31
CA VAL A 152 17.66 -1.95 2.51
C VAL A 152 18.22 -1.63 3.88
N ALA A 153 17.74 -2.28 4.96
CA ALA A 153 18.23 -2.08 6.31
C ALA A 153 19.72 -2.46 6.42
N ILE A 154 20.11 -3.60 5.87
CA ILE A 154 21.54 -4.03 5.84
C ILE A 154 22.38 -3.00 5.08
N TYR A 155 21.90 -2.52 3.94
CA TYR A 155 22.58 -1.51 3.14
C TYR A 155 22.76 -0.19 3.90
N LEU A 156 21.69 0.33 4.51
CA LEU A 156 21.71 1.60 5.24
C LEU A 156 22.59 1.53 6.50
N LEU A 157 22.61 0.40 7.20
CA LEU A 157 23.51 0.18 8.33
C LEU A 157 24.97 0.16 7.89
N ARG A 158 25.30 -0.52 6.79
CA ARG A 158 26.67 -0.53 6.25
C ARG A 158 27.15 0.85 5.82
N GLN A 159 26.25 1.66 5.29
CA GLN A 159 26.52 3.05 4.90
C GLN A 159 26.47 4.03 6.09
N GLN A 160 26.16 3.58 7.30
CA GLN A 160 25.98 4.42 8.49
C GLN A 160 24.96 5.56 8.28
N ALA A 161 24.04 5.38 7.36
CA ALA A 161 23.02 6.37 7.02
C ALA A 161 21.88 6.47 8.06
N VAL A 162 21.71 5.40 8.87
CA VAL A 162 20.65 5.28 9.88
C VAL A 162 21.23 4.62 11.13
N ASN A 163 20.84 5.10 12.31
CA ASN A 163 21.22 4.51 13.59
C ASN A 163 20.34 3.30 13.95
N TRP A 164 20.87 2.38 14.77
CA TRP A 164 20.13 1.23 15.27
C TRP A 164 18.80 1.60 15.95
N LYS A 165 18.76 2.70 16.70
CA LYS A 165 17.54 3.18 17.36
C LYS A 165 16.48 3.60 16.35
N GLU A 166 16.88 4.28 15.29
CA GLU A 166 15.98 4.69 14.20
C GLU A 166 15.46 3.48 13.42
N LEU A 167 16.34 2.52 13.14
CA LEU A 167 15.95 1.29 12.47
C LEU A 167 14.97 0.48 13.32
N ALA A 168 15.21 0.36 14.62
CA ALA A 168 14.29 -0.30 15.55
C ALA A 168 12.92 0.40 15.60
N ALA A 169 12.89 1.73 15.64
CA ALA A 169 11.64 2.50 15.60
C ALA A 169 10.89 2.30 14.27
N CYS A 170 11.60 2.28 13.15
CA CYS A 170 11.04 1.98 11.83
C CYS A 170 10.44 0.57 11.78
N PHE A 171 11.15 -0.41 12.31
CA PHE A 171 10.70 -1.79 12.36
C PHE A 171 9.47 -1.97 13.24
N VAL A 172 9.46 -1.37 14.44
CA VAL A 172 8.30 -1.38 15.33
C VAL A 172 7.09 -0.75 14.64
N LEU A 173 7.25 0.39 13.99
CA LEU A 173 6.16 1.07 13.28
C LEU A 173 5.61 0.21 12.14
N TYR A 174 6.48 -0.41 11.35
CA TYR A 174 6.08 -1.35 10.31
C TYR A 174 5.30 -2.53 10.89
N LEU A 175 5.82 -3.17 11.95
CA LEU A 175 5.17 -4.30 12.61
C LEU A 175 3.80 -3.93 13.18
N VAL A 176 3.65 -2.78 13.82
CA VAL A 176 2.35 -2.34 14.36
C VAL A 176 1.27 -2.28 13.28
N ILE A 177 1.64 -1.86 12.05
CA ILE A 177 0.70 -1.76 10.94
C ILE A 177 0.39 -3.14 10.33
N VAL A 178 1.40 -4.00 10.17
CA VAL A 178 1.24 -5.32 9.54
C VAL A 178 0.67 -6.36 10.50
N LEU A 179 0.83 -6.17 11.82
CA LEU A 179 0.43 -7.14 12.84
C LEU A 179 -1.04 -7.58 12.74
N PRO A 180 -2.04 -6.68 12.58
CA PRO A 180 -3.45 -7.10 12.48
C PRO A 180 -3.69 -8.01 11.29
N GLU A 181 -3.03 -7.73 10.15
CA GLU A 181 -3.11 -8.54 8.95
C GLU A 181 -2.50 -9.92 9.16
N PHE A 182 -1.27 -9.97 9.67
CA PHE A 182 -0.56 -11.20 9.95
C PHE A 182 -1.35 -12.08 10.96
N LEU A 183 -1.92 -11.48 12.00
CA LEU A 183 -2.78 -12.20 12.95
C LEU A 183 -4.05 -12.72 12.30
N SER A 184 -4.69 -11.94 11.42
CA SER A 184 -5.87 -12.38 10.67
C SER A 184 -5.55 -13.58 9.77
N MET A 185 -4.40 -13.53 9.07
CA MET A 185 -3.91 -14.64 8.26
C MET A 185 -3.69 -15.91 9.12
N LEU A 186 -3.03 -15.75 10.26
CA LEU A 186 -2.76 -16.88 11.17
C LEU A 186 -4.07 -17.49 11.71
N LEU A 187 -5.04 -16.67 12.09
CA LEU A 187 -6.35 -17.14 12.55
C LEU A 187 -7.08 -17.91 11.47
N THR A 188 -7.05 -17.43 10.23
CA THR A 188 -7.67 -18.10 9.09
C THR A 188 -7.00 -19.47 8.83
N LEU A 189 -5.68 -19.57 8.92
CA LEU A 189 -4.95 -20.83 8.80
C LEU A 189 -5.33 -21.83 9.91
N LEU A 190 -5.70 -21.32 11.10
CA LEU A 190 -6.17 -22.13 12.22
C LEU A 190 -7.67 -22.45 12.17
N GLY A 191 -8.36 -22.09 11.08
CA GLY A 191 -9.81 -22.30 10.91
C GLY A 191 -10.67 -21.43 11.82
N LYS A 192 -10.13 -20.33 12.37
CA LYS A 192 -10.85 -19.38 13.21
C LYS A 192 -11.34 -18.18 12.37
N PRO A 193 -12.42 -17.48 12.80
CA PRO A 193 -12.87 -16.27 12.13
C PRO A 193 -11.76 -15.20 12.15
N GLY A 194 -11.69 -14.40 11.09
CA GLY A 194 -10.73 -13.30 10.97
C GLY A 194 -10.96 -12.21 12.03
N ILE A 195 -10.05 -11.24 12.07
CA ILE A 195 -10.12 -10.12 13.03
C ILE A 195 -11.14 -9.09 12.54
N GLU A 196 -12.13 -8.83 13.38
CA GLU A 196 -13.00 -7.65 13.25
C GLU A 196 -12.34 -6.46 13.95
N THR A 197 -12.30 -5.32 13.29
CA THR A 197 -11.81 -4.11 13.94
C THR A 197 -12.94 -3.45 14.74
N PRO A 198 -12.78 -3.21 16.06
CA PRO A 198 -13.80 -2.58 16.89
C PRO A 198 -13.91 -1.06 16.66
N LEU A 199 -13.45 -0.56 15.51
CA LEU A 199 -13.23 0.88 15.30
C LEU A 199 -14.51 1.70 15.08
N PHE A 200 -15.71 1.10 15.14
CA PHE A 200 -16.98 1.88 15.23
C PHE A 200 -18.10 1.06 15.86
#